data_6ed681ca1aaa076aad90f437e83fd895
#
_entry.id   6ed681ca1aaa076aad90f437e83fd895
#
_cell.length_a   1.000
_cell.length_b   1.000
_cell.length_c   1.000
_cell.angle_alpha   90.00
_cell.angle_beta   90.00
_cell.angle_gamma   90.00
#
_symmetry.space_group_name_H-M   'P 1'
#
loop_
_entity.id
_entity.type
_entity.pdbx_description
1 polymer ?
#
loop_
_entity_poly.entity_id
_entity_poly.type
_entity_poly.pdbx_seq_one_letter_code
_entity_poly.pdbx_strand_id
1 'polypeptide(L)'
;MIGTATPNPESYQIQIDTTFEVHYTIRDLAKWWRLGRETVRLLVKDEPGVMKIRMGQRKTLTRYSVPESVARRIHTRLFNPAV
;
A
#
# COMPACT_ATOMS: atom_id res chain seq x y z
N MET A 1 29.47 -2.71 -18.76
CA MET A 1 28.94 -2.62 -18.48
C MET A 1 28.27 -2.37 -18.03
N ILE A 2 28.08 -2.50 -17.82
CA ILE A 2 27.56 -2.29 -17.55
C ILE A 2 26.89 -2.02 -16.90
N GLY A 3 26.79 -2.11 -16.71
CA GLY A 3 26.15 -1.95 -16.23
C GLY A 3 25.67 -1.57 -15.68
N THR A 4 25.80 -1.63 -15.78
CA THR A 4 25.28 -1.26 -15.39
C THR A 4 24.49 -0.85 -15.15
N ALA A 5 24.77 -0.99 -15.23
CA ALA A 5 23.76 -0.47 -15.39
C ALA A 5 22.81 -0.54 -14.45
N THR A 6 23.06 -0.87 -13.59
CA THR A 6 22.12 -0.97 -12.80
C THR A 6 22.07 0.06 -11.95
N PRO A 7 21.12 0.72 -12.03
CA PRO A 7 20.96 1.80 -11.32
C PRO A 7 20.97 1.54 -9.91
N ASN A 8 20.83 2.49 -9.25
CA ASN A 8 20.69 2.54 -7.92
C ASN A 8 19.68 1.54 -7.50
N PRO A 9 19.99 0.51 -6.81
CA PRO A 9 19.05 -0.47 -6.42
C PRO A 9 17.94 0.08 -5.57
N GLU A 10 18.21 1.06 -4.78
CA GLU A 10 17.18 1.61 -3.98
C GLU A 10 16.19 2.34 -4.77
N SER A 11 16.65 3.08 -5.72
CA SER A 11 15.76 3.78 -6.60
C SER A 11 14.92 2.81 -7.34
N TYR A 12 15.53 1.74 -7.75
CA TYR A 12 14.83 0.74 -8.46
C TYR A 12 13.76 0.13 -7.60
N GLN A 13 14.04 -0.08 -6.34
CA GLN A 13 13.06 -0.63 -5.49
C GLN A 13 11.98 0.31 -5.15
N ILE A 14 12.24 1.56 -5.13
CA ILE A 14 11.22 2.53 -4.86
C ILE A 14 10.26 2.56 -5.99
N GLN A 15 10.72 2.31 -7.17
CA GLN A 15 9.83 2.28 -8.25
C GLN A 15 9.22 0.96 -8.36
N ILE A 16 9.42 0.10 -7.40
CA ILE A 16 8.89 -1.11 -7.43
C ILE A 16 7.68 -1.19 -8.06
N ASP A 17 7.68 -2.01 -8.93
CA ASP A 17 6.57 -2.24 -9.66
C ASP A 17 5.64 -3.03 -8.82
N THR A 18 4.72 -2.40 -8.20
CA THR A 18 3.75 -3.07 -7.40
C THR A 18 2.63 -3.62 -8.26
N THR A 19 2.71 -3.43 -9.56
CA THR A 19 1.68 -3.85 -10.47
C THR A 19 1.35 -5.32 -10.33
N PHE A 20 2.37 -6.13 -10.16
CA PHE A 20 2.16 -7.56 -10.11
C PHE A 20 2.12 -8.13 -8.71
N GLU A 21 2.09 -7.27 -7.71
CA GLU A 21 1.92 -7.76 -6.36
C GLU A 21 0.46 -8.01 -6.11
N VAL A 22 0.18 -8.81 -5.14
CA VAL A 22 -1.20 -8.99 -4.72
C VAL A 22 -1.62 -7.68 -4.08
N HIS A 23 -2.82 -7.26 -4.39
CA HIS A 23 -3.37 -6.05 -3.82
C HIS A 23 -4.54 -6.41 -2.94
N TYR A 24 -4.69 -5.67 -1.85
CA TYR A 24 -5.74 -5.93 -0.88
C TYR A 24 -6.67 -4.73 -0.77
N THR A 25 -7.92 -5.00 -0.45
CA THR A 25 -8.88 -3.92 -0.27
C THR A 25 -8.90 -3.55 1.21
N ILE A 26 -9.58 -2.45 1.51
CA ILE A 26 -9.79 -2.05 2.90
C ILE A 26 -10.48 -3.17 3.66
N ARG A 27 -11.44 -3.82 3.01
CA ARG A 27 -12.18 -4.88 3.64
C ARG A 27 -11.28 -6.06 4.01
N ASP A 28 -10.39 -6.43 3.10
CA ASP A 28 -9.46 -7.51 3.37
C ASP A 28 -8.58 -7.21 4.56
N LEU A 29 -8.03 -6.01 4.59
CA LEU A 29 -7.12 -5.64 5.66
C LEU A 29 -7.85 -5.50 6.99
N ALA A 30 -9.06 -4.99 6.95
CA ALA A 30 -9.86 -4.86 8.16
C ALA A 30 -10.10 -6.23 8.76
N LYS A 31 -10.38 -7.20 7.91
CA LYS A 31 -10.65 -8.54 8.37
C LYS A 31 -9.40 -9.17 8.97
N TRP A 32 -8.29 -9.06 8.28
CA TRP A 32 -7.07 -9.70 8.73
C TRP A 32 -6.44 -9.04 9.94
N TRP A 33 -6.51 -7.72 9.97
CA TRP A 33 -5.91 -6.97 11.06
C TRP A 33 -6.89 -6.83 12.23
N ARG A 34 -8.14 -7.25 12.01
CA ARG A 34 -9.17 -7.15 13.02
C ARG A 34 -9.39 -5.72 13.46
N LEU A 35 -9.46 -4.84 12.50
CA LEU A 35 -9.71 -3.44 12.74
C LEU A 35 -10.96 -3.04 11.98
N GLY A 36 -11.57 -1.94 12.37
CA GLY A 36 -12.70 -1.43 11.64
C GLY A 36 -12.26 -0.88 10.30
N ARG A 37 -13.15 -0.88 9.35
CA ARG A 37 -12.81 -0.40 8.01
C ARG A 37 -12.42 1.05 8.02
N GLU A 38 -13.06 1.83 8.88
CA GLU A 38 -12.74 3.25 8.94
C GLU A 38 -11.32 3.44 9.44
N THR A 39 -10.91 2.64 10.42
CA THR A 39 -9.57 2.72 10.94
C THR A 39 -8.56 2.35 9.86
N VAL A 40 -8.84 1.29 9.11
CA VAL A 40 -7.93 0.88 8.05
C VAL A 40 -7.86 1.97 6.98
N ARG A 41 -8.99 2.58 6.66
CA ARG A 41 -9.01 3.63 5.67
C ARG A 41 -8.10 4.78 6.08
N LEU A 42 -8.13 5.15 7.35
CA LEU A 42 -7.27 6.22 7.84
C LEU A 42 -5.80 5.82 7.80
N LEU A 43 -5.52 4.56 8.02
CA LEU A 43 -4.15 4.11 8.00
C LEU A 43 -3.55 4.09 6.60
N VAL A 44 -4.36 3.81 5.61
CA VAL A 44 -3.84 3.69 4.26
C VAL A 44 -3.97 4.94 3.42
N LYS A 45 -4.84 5.84 3.81
CA LYS A 45 -5.18 6.95 2.93
C LYS A 45 -4.00 7.82 2.53
N ASP A 46 -3.06 8.00 3.42
CA ASP A 46 -1.90 8.83 3.10
C ASP A 46 -0.62 8.02 2.95
N GLU A 47 -0.73 6.75 2.86
CA GLU A 47 0.44 5.90 2.79
C GLU A 47 0.97 5.86 1.37
N PRO A 48 2.26 6.08 1.16
CA PRO A 48 2.80 6.04 -0.20
C PRO A 48 2.64 4.65 -0.78
N GLY A 49 2.29 4.59 -2.03
CA GLY A 49 2.15 3.33 -2.72
C GLY A 49 0.75 2.78 -2.75
N VAL A 50 -0.16 3.37 -2.01
CA VAL A 50 -1.54 2.91 -2.02
C VAL A 50 -2.23 3.50 -3.24
N MET A 51 -2.92 2.65 -3.98
CA MET A 51 -3.60 3.09 -5.16
C MET A 51 -5.00 3.56 -4.81
N LYS A 52 -5.37 4.70 -5.28
CA LYS A 52 -6.70 5.24 -5.04
C LYS A 52 -7.46 5.24 -6.34
N ILE A 53 -8.54 4.51 -6.37
CA ILE A 53 -9.34 4.41 -7.57
C ILE A 53 -10.65 5.09 -7.35
N ARG A 54 -10.89 6.12 -8.12
CA ARG A 54 -12.13 6.86 -7.99
C ARG A 54 -13.17 6.21 -8.89
N MET A 55 -14.28 5.86 -8.30
CA MET A 55 -15.31 5.18 -9.04
C MET A 55 -16.41 6.17 -9.37
N GLY A 56 -16.65 6.37 -10.63
CA GLY A 56 -17.71 7.26 -11.07
C GLY A 56 -17.34 8.69 -10.79
N GLN A 57 -18.34 9.53 -10.72
CA GLN A 57 -18.09 10.95 -10.52
C GLN A 57 -18.25 11.37 -9.09
N ARG A 58 -18.63 10.48 -8.22
CA ARG A 58 -18.84 10.86 -6.84
C ARG A 58 -17.56 10.74 -6.08
N LYS A 59 -17.21 11.77 -5.35
CA LYS A 59 -15.99 11.76 -4.61
C LYS A 59 -15.99 10.74 -3.51
N THR A 60 -17.18 10.37 -3.07
CA THR A 60 -17.25 9.43 -1.96
C THR A 60 -16.98 8.00 -2.39
N LEU A 61 -16.87 7.77 -3.68
CA LEU A 61 -16.66 6.42 -4.16
C LEU A 61 -15.20 6.16 -4.49
N THR A 62 -14.35 6.31 -3.51
CA THR A 62 -12.95 6.05 -3.71
C THR A 62 -12.63 4.67 -3.16
N ARG A 63 -11.99 3.86 -3.95
CA ARG A 63 -11.55 2.57 -3.51
C ARG A 63 -10.06 2.60 -3.33
N TYR A 64 -9.58 1.90 -2.32
CA TYR A 64 -8.15 1.81 -2.10
C TYR A 64 -7.69 0.41 -2.46
N SER A 65 -6.56 0.33 -3.14
CA SER A 65 -5.95 -0.93 -3.47
C SER A 65 -4.55 -0.89 -2.87
N VAL A 66 -4.26 -1.77 -1.95
CA VAL A 66 -3.03 -1.70 -1.20
C VAL A 66 -2.12 -2.86 -1.57
N PRO A 67 -0.98 -2.58 -2.19
CA PRO A 67 -0.06 -3.66 -2.54
C PRO A 67 0.45 -4.36 -1.30
N GLU A 68 0.79 -5.61 -1.44
CA GLU A 68 1.22 -6.40 -0.31
C GLU A 68 2.41 -5.77 0.43
N SER A 69 3.37 -5.26 -0.28
CA SER A 69 4.53 -4.65 0.36
C SER A 69 4.15 -3.46 1.22
N VAL A 70 3.17 -2.70 0.76
CA VAL A 70 2.70 -1.55 1.50
C VAL A 70 1.92 -2.01 2.73
N ALA A 71 1.10 -3.03 2.56
CA ALA A 71 0.33 -3.57 3.67
C ALA A 71 1.26 -4.09 4.76
N ARG A 72 2.34 -4.76 4.36
CA ARG A 72 3.29 -5.27 5.33
C ARG A 72 3.98 -4.13 6.07
N ARG A 73 4.29 -3.07 5.37
CA ARG A 73 4.94 -1.93 5.98
C ARG A 73 4.04 -1.29 7.04
N ILE A 74 2.77 -1.16 6.73
CA ILE A 74 1.82 -0.58 7.66
C ILE A 74 1.67 -1.51 8.86
N HIS A 75 1.55 -2.80 8.60
CA HIS A 75 1.37 -3.77 9.67
C HIS A 75 2.56 -3.76 10.62
N THR A 76 3.76 -3.68 10.08
CA THR A 76 4.95 -3.63 10.90
C THR A 76 4.93 -2.42 11.83
N ARG A 77 4.50 -1.30 11.30
CA ARG A 77 4.44 -0.08 12.08
C ARG A 77 3.42 -0.19 13.19
N LEU A 78 2.30 -0.84 12.93
CA LEU A 78 1.25 -0.98 13.89
C LEU A 78 1.66 -1.88 15.05
N PHE A 79 2.39 -2.94 14.74
CA PHE A 79 2.70 -3.93 15.76
C PHE A 79 4.11 -3.84 16.29
N ASN A 80 4.88 -2.91 15.81
CA ASN A 80 6.22 -2.65 16.32
C ASN A 80 6.48 -1.17 16.36
N PRO A 81 5.63 -0.42 17.02
CA PRO A 81 5.74 1.03 16.94
C PRO A 81 6.93 1.61 17.62
N ALA A 82 7.49 0.90 18.51
CA ALA A 82 8.57 1.46 19.28
C ALA A 82 9.87 1.48 18.58
N VAL A 83 9.94 0.93 17.49
CA VAL A 83 11.20 0.87 16.82
C VAL A 83 11.60 2.14 16.17
#